data_050c63cbd8af4f4a5088d9f0708509ad
#
_entry.id   050c63cbd8af4f4a5088d9f0708509ad
#
_cell.length_a   1.000
_cell.length_b   1.000
_cell.length_c   1.000
_cell.angle_alpha   90.00
_cell.angle_beta   90.00
_cell.angle_gamma   90.00
#
_symmetry.space_group_name_H-M   'P 1'
#
loop_
_entity.id
_entity.type
_entity.pdbx_description
1 polymer ?
#
loop_
_entity_poly.entity_id
_entity_poly.type
_entity_poly.pdbx_seq_one_letter_code
_entity_poly.pdbx_strand_id
1 'polypeptide(L)'
;GERLDITIEGVPSHAGVAPEHGVSAIAIASLAIASLHEDGWHGLVEKGSKRGTSNIGVIHGGAATNVVAERATLRAEARGHDTAFRNRIVRAIEKAFKQAANQVKSASGRKGTVSISKRLDYEAFQLTKNDPSITTAHRALQALGHTPYYDISNGGLDANWMAANGI
;
A
#
# COMPACT_ATOMS: atom_id res chain seq x y z
N GLY A 1 8.04 6.00 -3.84
CA GLY A 1 7.23 4.80 -3.67
C GLY A 1 7.77 3.90 -2.58
N GLU A 2 6.90 3.36 -1.74
CA GLU A 2 7.26 2.45 -0.66
C GLU A 2 6.43 1.17 -0.78
N ARG A 3 7.08 0.01 -0.67
CA ARG A 3 6.43 -1.30 -0.66
C ARG A 3 6.39 -1.88 0.73
N LEU A 4 5.33 -2.65 0.99
CA LEU A 4 5.11 -3.35 2.25
C LEU A 4 4.84 -4.82 1.95
N ASP A 5 5.58 -5.70 2.62
CA ASP A 5 5.28 -7.12 2.70
C ASP A 5 4.65 -7.40 4.07
N ILE A 6 3.43 -7.90 4.05
CA ILE A 6 2.60 -8.10 5.24
C ILE A 6 2.38 -9.59 5.43
N THR A 7 2.71 -10.10 6.60
CA THR A 7 2.43 -11.48 7.00
C THR A 7 1.50 -11.47 8.20
N ILE A 8 0.43 -12.25 8.11
CA ILE A 8 -0.56 -12.45 9.16
C ILE A 8 -0.46 -13.91 9.60
N GLU A 9 -0.23 -14.13 10.89
CA GLU A 9 -0.28 -15.45 11.51
C GLU A 9 -1.54 -15.51 12.38
N GLY A 10 -2.42 -16.44 12.05
CA GLY A 10 -3.63 -16.75 12.79
C GLY A 10 -3.44 -17.95 13.69
N VAL A 11 -4.54 -18.65 13.97
CA VAL A 11 -4.55 -19.90 14.76
C VAL A 11 -5.39 -20.92 13.99
N PRO A 12 -4.82 -22.03 13.54
CA PRO A 12 -5.57 -23.04 12.81
C PRO A 12 -6.59 -23.76 13.73
N SER A 13 -7.69 -24.18 13.13
CA SER A 13 -8.67 -25.05 13.75
C SER A 13 -9.48 -25.74 12.67
N HIS A 14 -10.17 -26.84 12.99
CA HIS A 14 -11.06 -27.51 12.05
C HIS A 14 -12.36 -26.71 11.90
N ALA A 15 -12.62 -26.18 10.70
CA ALA A 15 -13.70 -25.24 10.45
C ALA A 15 -15.12 -25.81 10.67
N GLY A 16 -15.29 -27.13 10.53
CA GLY A 16 -16.57 -27.80 10.75
C GLY A 16 -16.75 -28.42 12.14
N VAL A 17 -15.70 -28.45 12.99
CA VAL A 17 -15.75 -29.11 14.30
C VAL A 17 -15.61 -28.13 15.45
N ALA A 18 -14.62 -27.22 15.36
CA ALA A 18 -14.30 -26.27 16.43
C ALA A 18 -13.79 -24.94 15.86
N PRO A 19 -14.53 -24.27 14.96
CA PRO A 19 -14.07 -23.02 14.32
C PRO A 19 -13.79 -21.92 15.35
N GLU A 20 -14.47 -21.93 16.49
CA GLU A 20 -14.32 -20.94 17.57
C GLU A 20 -12.96 -20.99 18.27
N HIS A 21 -12.21 -22.08 18.12
CA HIS A 21 -10.83 -22.18 18.63
C HIS A 21 -9.80 -21.57 17.68
N GLY A 22 -10.19 -21.30 16.43
CA GLY A 22 -9.33 -20.70 15.41
C GLY A 22 -9.32 -19.18 15.43
N VAL A 23 -8.32 -18.62 14.75
CA VAL A 23 -8.22 -17.19 14.40
C VAL A 23 -7.85 -17.11 12.93
N SER A 24 -8.78 -16.69 12.09
CA SER A 24 -8.58 -16.68 10.65
C SER A 24 -7.68 -15.51 10.19
N ALA A 25 -6.53 -15.83 9.62
CA ALA A 25 -5.66 -14.84 8.98
C ALA A 25 -6.33 -14.17 7.77
N ILE A 26 -7.18 -14.89 7.04
CA ILE A 26 -7.97 -14.32 5.93
C ILE A 26 -8.99 -13.32 6.47
N ALA A 27 -9.67 -13.59 7.57
CA ALA A 27 -10.62 -12.65 8.16
C ALA A 27 -9.91 -11.38 8.63
N ILE A 28 -8.74 -11.49 9.24
CA ILE A 28 -7.90 -10.33 9.61
C ILE A 28 -7.55 -9.50 8.37
N ALA A 29 -7.07 -10.13 7.30
CA ALA A 29 -6.74 -9.45 6.06
C ALA A 29 -7.94 -8.72 5.46
N SER A 30 -9.09 -9.38 5.38
CA SER A 30 -10.33 -8.83 4.81
C SER A 30 -10.82 -7.60 5.58
N LEU A 31 -10.84 -7.67 6.92
CA LEU A 31 -11.24 -6.53 7.76
C LEU A 31 -10.28 -5.35 7.61
N ALA A 32 -8.98 -5.61 7.56
CA ALA A 32 -7.99 -4.55 7.36
C ALA A 32 -8.17 -3.84 6.01
N ILE A 33 -8.36 -4.60 4.93
CA ILE A 33 -8.57 -4.05 3.58
C ILE A 33 -9.88 -3.27 3.52
N ALA A 34 -10.98 -3.80 4.07
CA ALA A 34 -12.27 -3.12 4.13
C ALA A 34 -12.17 -1.78 4.87
N SER A 35 -11.54 -1.76 6.06
CA SER A 35 -11.32 -0.52 6.82
C SER A 35 -10.48 0.50 6.03
N LEU A 36 -9.42 0.08 5.35
CA LEU A 36 -8.63 0.98 4.51
C LEU A 36 -9.47 1.60 3.38
N HIS A 37 -10.36 0.82 2.78
CA HIS A 37 -11.25 1.28 1.72
C HIS A 37 -12.29 2.28 2.27
N GLU A 38 -12.97 1.93 3.35
CA GLU A 38 -14.00 2.75 4.02
C GLU A 38 -13.43 4.08 4.52
N ASP A 39 -12.24 4.07 5.10
CA ASP A 39 -11.56 5.24 5.63
C ASP A 39 -10.87 6.09 4.54
N GLY A 40 -10.94 5.69 3.26
CA GLY A 40 -10.32 6.38 2.12
C GLY A 40 -8.79 6.37 2.16
N TRP A 41 -8.21 5.24 2.61
CA TRP A 41 -6.76 4.99 2.59
C TRP A 41 -6.35 3.91 1.59
N HIS A 42 -7.26 3.47 0.69
CA HIS A 42 -7.01 2.53 -0.39
C HIS A 42 -7.39 3.15 -1.75
N GLY A 43 -6.58 2.90 -2.78
CA GLY A 43 -6.75 3.51 -4.11
C GLY A 43 -6.17 4.93 -4.16
N LEU A 44 -6.93 5.87 -4.69
CA LEU A 44 -6.60 7.30 -4.65
C LEU A 44 -6.84 7.82 -3.22
N VAL A 45 -5.79 8.32 -2.60
CA VAL A 45 -5.85 8.85 -1.23
C VAL A 45 -5.76 10.37 -1.27
N GLU A 46 -6.85 11.04 -0.88
CA GLU A 46 -6.92 12.49 -0.77
C GLU A 46 -7.31 12.89 0.64
N LYS A 47 -6.48 13.71 1.31
CA LYS A 47 -6.71 14.21 2.67
C LYS A 47 -6.33 15.69 2.75
N GLY A 48 -7.33 16.57 2.68
CA GLY A 48 -7.13 18.00 2.54
C GLY A 48 -6.49 18.31 1.17
N SER A 49 -5.41 19.05 1.16
CA SER A 49 -4.65 19.37 -0.07
C SER A 49 -3.63 18.30 -0.46
N LYS A 50 -3.51 17.21 0.29
CA LYS A 50 -2.52 16.17 0.03
C LYS A 50 -3.11 15.03 -0.76
N ARG A 51 -2.33 14.53 -1.74
CA ARG A 51 -2.73 13.46 -2.66
C ARG A 51 -1.62 12.40 -2.76
N GLY A 52 -2.04 11.14 -2.82
CA GLY A 52 -1.18 9.98 -3.00
C GLY A 52 -1.99 8.77 -3.43
N THR A 53 -1.36 7.61 -3.46
CA THR A 53 -2.02 6.34 -3.80
C THR A 53 -1.59 5.24 -2.84
N SER A 54 -2.47 4.27 -2.65
CA SER A 54 -2.24 3.07 -1.87
C SER A 54 -2.91 1.89 -2.55
N ASN A 55 -2.26 0.74 -2.54
CA ASN A 55 -2.83 -0.46 -3.13
C ASN A 55 -2.40 -1.71 -2.36
N ILE A 56 -3.34 -2.62 -2.12
CA ILE A 56 -3.05 -4.00 -1.74
C ILE A 56 -3.14 -4.81 -3.04
N GLY A 57 -2.00 -5.03 -3.69
CA GLY A 57 -1.96 -5.61 -5.04
C GLY A 57 -1.88 -7.13 -5.08
N VAL A 58 -1.50 -7.77 -3.96
CA VAL A 58 -1.36 -9.23 -3.87
C VAL A 58 -1.89 -9.70 -2.53
N ILE A 59 -2.62 -10.80 -2.52
CA ILE A 59 -3.05 -11.52 -1.32
C ILE A 59 -3.02 -13.02 -1.60
N HIS A 60 -2.43 -13.77 -0.65
CA HIS A 60 -2.46 -15.23 -0.62
C HIS A 60 -2.78 -15.68 0.80
N GLY A 61 -3.63 -16.69 0.96
CA GLY A 61 -3.97 -17.19 2.30
C GLY A 61 -4.81 -18.45 2.26
N GLY A 62 -4.69 -19.24 3.33
CA GLY A 62 -5.40 -20.51 3.51
C GLY A 62 -4.79 -21.65 2.72
N ALA A 63 -5.16 -22.89 3.10
CA ALA A 63 -4.71 -24.12 2.45
C ALA A 63 -5.89 -25.03 2.06
N ALA A 64 -6.96 -25.06 2.85
CA ALA A 64 -8.12 -25.90 2.63
C ALA A 64 -9.39 -25.26 3.21
N THR A 65 -10.55 -25.60 2.64
CA THR A 65 -11.85 -25.03 3.05
C THR A 65 -12.32 -25.50 4.42
N ASN A 66 -11.84 -26.64 4.91
CA ASN A 66 -12.16 -27.22 6.20
C ASN A 66 -11.18 -26.80 7.32
N VAL A 67 -10.27 -25.88 7.05
CA VAL A 67 -9.28 -25.37 8.02
C VAL A 67 -9.44 -23.86 8.17
N VAL A 68 -9.53 -23.35 9.39
CA VAL A 68 -9.42 -21.92 9.68
C VAL A 68 -8.01 -21.47 9.28
N ALA A 69 -7.92 -20.51 8.37
CA ALA A 69 -6.66 -20.11 7.74
C ALA A 69 -5.67 -19.57 8.78
N GLU A 70 -4.56 -20.29 8.97
CA GLU A 70 -3.49 -19.91 9.92
C GLU A 70 -2.55 -18.86 9.39
N ARG A 71 -2.47 -18.67 8.07
CA ARG A 71 -1.54 -17.73 7.46
C ARG A 71 -2.14 -17.02 6.27
N ALA A 72 -1.82 -15.71 6.15
CA ALA A 72 -2.02 -14.92 4.95
C ALA A 72 -0.81 -14.02 4.72
N THR A 73 -0.46 -13.81 3.44
CA THR A 73 0.59 -12.88 3.01
C THR A 73 0.02 -11.89 2.00
N LEU A 74 0.40 -10.63 2.13
CA LEU A 74 -0.05 -9.58 1.24
C LEU A 74 1.12 -8.71 0.81
N ARG A 75 1.00 -8.11 -0.37
CA ARG A 75 1.90 -7.04 -0.80
C ARG A 75 1.11 -5.78 -1.07
N ALA A 76 1.61 -4.69 -0.49
CA ALA A 76 1.04 -3.36 -0.61
C ALA A 76 2.07 -2.37 -1.13
N GLU A 77 1.59 -1.27 -1.68
CA GLU A 77 2.42 -0.11 -2.00
C GLU A 77 1.73 1.19 -1.58
N ALA A 78 2.54 2.19 -1.28
CA ALA A 78 2.12 3.57 -1.03
C ALA A 78 2.98 4.52 -1.85
N ARG A 79 2.35 5.47 -2.55
CA ARG A 79 3.04 6.47 -3.36
C ARG A 79 2.54 7.87 -3.04
N GLY A 80 3.43 8.86 -3.17
CA GLY A 80 3.11 10.27 -3.02
C GLY A 80 4.35 11.13 -3.18
N HIS A 81 4.18 12.33 -3.77
CA HIS A 81 5.26 13.29 -3.92
C HIS A 81 5.66 13.92 -2.58
N ASP A 82 4.70 14.05 -1.66
CA ASP A 82 4.98 14.49 -0.28
C ASP A 82 5.36 13.27 0.57
N THR A 83 6.63 13.18 0.95
CA THR A 83 7.18 12.08 1.77
C THR A 83 6.45 11.94 3.10
N ALA A 84 6.09 13.05 3.76
CA ALA A 84 5.35 13.01 5.02
C ALA A 84 3.94 12.42 4.83
N PHE A 85 3.29 12.74 3.69
CA PHE A 85 1.99 12.21 3.35
C PHE A 85 2.06 10.73 2.97
N ARG A 86 3.05 10.32 2.15
CA ARG A 86 3.31 8.90 1.87
C ARG A 86 3.48 8.10 3.18
N ASN A 87 4.27 8.61 4.12
CA ASN A 87 4.45 7.98 5.42
C ASN A 87 3.14 7.92 6.25
N ARG A 88 2.21 8.86 6.06
CA ARG A 88 0.87 8.77 6.67
C ARG A 88 0.05 7.64 6.08
N ILE A 89 0.12 7.41 4.76
CA ILE A 89 -0.54 6.29 4.08
C ILE A 89 0.02 4.98 4.63
N VAL A 90 1.34 4.84 4.72
CA VAL A 90 2.00 3.64 5.28
C VAL A 90 1.52 3.37 6.71
N ARG A 91 1.49 4.39 7.58
CA ARG A 91 0.98 4.25 8.94
C ARG A 91 -0.50 3.87 9.01
N ALA A 92 -1.32 4.34 8.06
CA ALA A 92 -2.72 3.94 7.99
C ALA A 92 -2.86 2.45 7.67
N ILE A 93 -2.05 1.93 6.72
CA ILE A 93 -1.99 0.50 6.41
C ILE A 93 -1.58 -0.29 7.66
N GLU A 94 -0.46 0.06 8.30
CA GLU A 94 0.01 -0.61 9.52
C GLU A 94 -1.06 -0.63 10.63
N LYS A 95 -1.73 0.49 10.83
CA LYS A 95 -2.79 0.63 11.84
C LYS A 95 -3.98 -0.28 11.54
N ALA A 96 -4.46 -0.29 10.30
CA ALA A 96 -5.60 -1.12 9.89
C ALA A 96 -5.34 -2.60 10.15
N PHE A 97 -4.18 -3.12 9.74
CA PHE A 97 -3.83 -4.52 9.96
C PHE A 97 -3.66 -4.86 11.45
N LYS A 98 -3.02 -4.01 12.24
CA LYS A 98 -2.89 -4.20 13.69
C LYS A 98 -4.25 -4.16 14.41
N GLN A 99 -5.14 -3.28 13.99
CA GLN A 99 -6.50 -3.19 14.55
C GLN A 99 -7.32 -4.43 14.20
N ALA A 100 -7.30 -4.89 12.95
CA ALA A 100 -7.99 -6.10 12.52
C ALA A 100 -7.51 -7.34 13.28
N ALA A 101 -6.19 -7.50 13.50
CA ALA A 101 -5.64 -8.59 14.29
C ALA A 101 -6.12 -8.56 15.76
N ASN A 102 -6.40 -7.37 16.29
CA ASN A 102 -6.97 -7.23 17.64
C ASN A 102 -8.48 -7.52 17.70
N GLN A 103 -9.20 -7.40 16.60
CA GLN A 103 -10.65 -7.66 16.52
C GLN A 103 -10.95 -9.15 16.40
N VAL A 104 -10.20 -9.88 15.57
CA VAL A 104 -10.43 -11.32 15.35
C VAL A 104 -9.82 -12.11 16.50
N LYS A 105 -10.68 -12.79 17.27
CA LYS A 105 -10.28 -13.56 18.45
C LYS A 105 -10.94 -14.92 18.45
N SER A 106 -10.24 -15.93 18.98
CA SER A 106 -10.85 -17.21 19.34
C SER A 106 -11.74 -17.09 20.59
N ALA A 107 -12.53 -18.11 20.89
CA ALA A 107 -13.32 -18.18 22.11
C ALA A 107 -12.49 -18.06 23.41
N SER A 108 -11.23 -18.50 23.38
CA SER A 108 -10.28 -18.33 24.49
C SER A 108 -9.58 -16.97 24.52
N GLY A 109 -9.94 -16.04 23.62
CA GLY A 109 -9.34 -14.70 23.53
C GLY A 109 -7.99 -14.65 22.82
N ARG A 110 -7.52 -15.75 22.21
CA ARG A 110 -6.29 -15.75 21.39
C ARG A 110 -6.48 -14.84 20.18
N LYS A 111 -5.42 -14.16 19.75
CA LYS A 111 -5.40 -13.25 18.61
C LYS A 111 -4.36 -13.72 17.60
N GLY A 112 -4.51 -13.27 16.35
CA GLY A 112 -3.45 -13.36 15.36
C GLY A 112 -2.38 -12.30 15.58
N THR A 113 -1.26 -12.47 14.87
CA THR A 113 -0.19 -11.48 14.82
C THR A 113 -0.01 -10.95 13.41
N VAL A 114 0.52 -9.74 13.30
CA VAL A 114 0.84 -9.09 12.02
C VAL A 114 2.27 -8.59 12.06
N SER A 115 3.07 -9.03 11.10
CA SER A 115 4.40 -8.50 10.82
C SER A 115 4.40 -7.77 9.48
N ILE A 116 5.06 -6.61 9.44
CA ILE A 116 5.13 -5.76 8.24
C ILE A 116 6.58 -5.36 8.03
N SER A 117 7.15 -5.76 6.90
CA SER A 117 8.42 -5.23 6.43
C SER A 117 8.18 -4.17 5.37
N LYS A 118 9.04 -3.15 5.35
CA LYS A 118 8.92 -2.00 4.46
C LYS A 118 10.20 -1.80 3.68
N ARG A 119 10.05 -1.39 2.43
CA ARG A 119 11.17 -1.04 1.57
C ARG A 119 10.81 0.21 0.76
N LEU A 120 11.67 1.22 0.87
CA LEU A 120 11.64 2.35 -0.04
C LEU A 120 12.14 1.89 -1.41
N ASP A 121 11.29 2.00 -2.45
CA ASP A 121 11.70 1.70 -3.81
C ASP A 121 12.39 2.91 -4.45
N TYR A 122 11.83 4.10 -4.28
CA TYR A 122 12.38 5.35 -4.79
C TYR A 122 11.75 6.56 -4.09
N GLU A 123 12.49 7.66 -4.02
CA GLU A 123 11.93 8.95 -3.65
C GLU A 123 11.26 9.62 -4.86
N ALA A 124 10.25 10.43 -4.59
CA ALA A 124 9.65 11.26 -5.62
C ALA A 124 10.55 12.46 -5.93
N PHE A 125 10.53 12.90 -7.18
CA PHE A 125 11.13 14.17 -7.61
C PHE A 125 10.11 14.96 -8.43
N GLN A 126 10.33 16.23 -8.56
CA GLN A 126 9.53 17.12 -9.39
C GLN A 126 10.44 18.15 -10.04
N LEU A 127 10.42 18.19 -11.37
CA LEU A 127 11.09 19.22 -12.14
C LEU A 127 10.27 20.51 -12.17
N THR A 128 10.93 21.64 -12.24
CA THR A 128 10.28 22.93 -12.41
C THR A 128 10.04 23.22 -13.89
N LYS A 129 9.14 24.14 -14.22
CA LYS A 129 8.89 24.54 -15.60
C LYS A 129 10.11 25.16 -16.29
N ASN A 130 11.07 25.67 -15.52
CA ASN A 130 12.29 26.30 -16.01
C ASN A 130 13.46 25.32 -16.16
N ASP A 131 13.26 24.06 -15.81
CA ASP A 131 14.27 23.03 -15.95
C ASP A 131 14.65 22.87 -17.43
N PRO A 132 15.96 22.76 -17.77
CA PRO A 132 16.41 22.62 -19.16
C PRO A 132 15.76 21.48 -19.93
N SER A 133 15.55 20.32 -19.28
CA SER A 133 14.89 19.17 -19.90
C SER A 133 13.42 19.47 -20.23
N ILE A 134 12.71 20.11 -19.32
CA ILE A 134 11.31 20.51 -19.50
C ILE A 134 11.18 21.58 -20.59
N THR A 135 12.02 22.59 -20.58
CA THR A 135 12.00 23.68 -21.61
C THR A 135 12.31 23.12 -22.99
N THR A 136 13.27 22.21 -23.10
CA THR A 136 13.63 21.57 -24.36
C THR A 136 12.48 20.74 -24.92
N ALA A 137 11.88 19.87 -24.09
CA ALA A 137 10.73 19.06 -24.46
C ALA A 137 9.52 19.92 -24.88
N HIS A 138 9.24 20.99 -24.12
CA HIS A 138 8.15 21.93 -24.43
C HIS A 138 8.34 22.58 -25.81
N ARG A 139 9.54 23.10 -26.11
CA ARG A 139 9.85 23.72 -27.42
C ARG A 139 9.77 22.73 -28.58
N ALA A 140 10.25 21.48 -28.37
CA ALA A 140 10.17 20.45 -29.40
C ALA A 140 8.71 20.09 -29.73
N LEU A 141 7.83 19.95 -28.73
CA LEU A 141 6.42 19.68 -28.94
C LEU A 141 5.72 20.85 -29.67
N GLN A 142 6.01 22.09 -29.30
CA GLN A 142 5.47 23.28 -30.00
C GLN A 142 5.93 23.33 -31.45
N ALA A 143 7.20 23.03 -31.75
CA ALA A 143 7.74 23.02 -33.13
C ALA A 143 7.04 21.95 -34.01
N LEU A 144 6.53 20.87 -33.40
CA LEU A 144 5.74 19.84 -34.07
C LEU A 144 4.23 20.15 -34.13
N GLY A 145 3.81 21.36 -33.71
CA GLY A 145 2.40 21.80 -33.76
C GLY A 145 1.53 21.26 -32.61
N HIS A 146 2.13 20.69 -31.58
CA HIS A 146 1.39 20.24 -30.39
C HIS A 146 1.22 21.37 -29.37
N THR A 147 0.19 21.28 -28.54
CA THR A 147 0.00 22.13 -27.35
C THR A 147 0.44 21.35 -26.12
N PRO A 148 1.67 21.56 -25.59
CA PRO A 148 2.15 20.81 -24.43
C PRO A 148 1.46 21.27 -23.15
N TYR A 149 1.20 20.33 -22.24
CA TYR A 149 0.73 20.60 -20.89
C TYR A 149 1.65 19.93 -19.85
N TYR A 150 1.59 20.41 -18.61
CA TYR A 150 2.37 19.87 -17.50
C TYR A 150 1.48 19.05 -16.60
N ASP A 151 1.95 17.85 -16.24
CA ASP A 151 1.25 16.95 -15.33
C ASP A 151 2.23 16.36 -14.31
N ILE A 152 1.69 15.93 -13.17
CA ILE A 152 2.44 15.27 -12.10
C ILE A 152 1.93 13.82 -12.00
N SER A 153 2.81 12.87 -12.30
CA SER A 153 2.51 11.45 -12.25
C SER A 153 3.14 10.78 -11.02
N ASN A 154 2.44 9.81 -10.44
CA ASN A 154 2.97 8.93 -9.39
C ASN A 154 3.70 7.69 -9.96
N GLY A 155 3.96 7.64 -11.27
CA GLY A 155 4.75 6.59 -11.91
C GLY A 155 6.22 6.62 -11.43
N GLY A 156 6.82 5.45 -11.22
CA GLY A 156 8.26 5.35 -10.97
C GLY A 156 9.02 5.25 -12.30
N LEU A 157 10.11 5.96 -12.42
CA LEU A 157 11.01 6.01 -13.58
C LEU A 157 12.46 5.86 -13.11
N ASP A 158 13.36 5.52 -14.01
CA ASP A 158 14.80 5.53 -13.74
C ASP A 158 15.28 6.94 -13.33
N ALA A 159 14.62 7.99 -13.83
CA ALA A 159 14.86 9.38 -13.45
C ALA A 159 14.69 9.64 -11.94
N ASN A 160 13.94 8.83 -11.20
CA ASN A 160 13.86 8.95 -9.73
C ASN A 160 15.22 8.68 -9.07
N TRP A 161 15.96 7.68 -9.60
CA TRP A 161 17.30 7.34 -9.11
C TRP A 161 18.34 8.33 -9.57
N MET A 162 18.23 8.83 -10.80
CA MET A 162 19.10 9.89 -11.33
C MET A 162 18.95 11.14 -10.49
N ALA A 163 17.74 11.65 -10.29
CA ALA A 163 17.47 12.82 -9.48
C ALA A 163 17.93 12.67 -8.02
N ALA A 164 17.78 11.47 -7.42
CA ALA A 164 18.27 11.20 -6.07
C ALA A 164 19.80 11.25 -5.97
N ASN A 165 20.53 11.09 -7.08
CA ASN A 165 22.00 11.15 -7.18
C ASN A 165 22.50 12.46 -7.82
N GLY A 166 21.64 13.45 -7.99
CA GLY A 166 22.03 14.77 -8.50
C GLY A 166 22.26 14.84 -10.01
N ILE A 167 21.69 13.92 -10.76
CA ILE A 167 21.74 13.86 -12.23
C ILE A 167 20.45 14.42 -12.81
#